data_dff5a7bfef83d8a7b327859e01bbcbe2
#
_entry.id   dff5a7bfef83d8a7b327859e01bbcbe2
#
_cell.length_a   1.000
_cell.length_b   1.000
_cell.length_c   1.000
_cell.angle_alpha   90.00
_cell.angle_beta   90.00
_cell.angle_gamma   90.00
#
_symmetry.space_group_name_H-M   'P 1'
#
loop_
_entity.id
_entity.type
_entity.pdbx_description
1 polymer ?
#
loop_
_entity_poly.entity_id
_entity_poly.type
_entity_poly.pdbx_seq_one_letter_code
_entity_poly.pdbx_strand_id
1 'polypeptide(L)'
;MNDTATRMEERGALRILQLCQPEKMNALNDALKRELGEHIPAFFEDPGARCLLITGTGRAFCAGGDLETLRHGQSPAETRSRMARSHSWTRLLLSGAKPVIMAVNGAAAGAGFGLALMGDIIIAADNAYFLPGFTGVGVAADLAITMTLPRAVGVPRAKDILLTNRKVSASEALEMGMISRMVPGPDLLGEAIALGERLAAGPTLGLGQTKDLINQGFELPLEAYLAREVAAQTETFASADCREGVDAFFAKRRPLFSGH
;
A
#
# COMPACT_ATOMS: atom_id res chain seq x y z
N MET A 1 22.61 -2.67 19.99
CA MET A 1 22.04 -1.86 18.90
C MET A 1 20.55 -2.19 18.90
N ASN A 2 19.68 -1.19 19.04
CA ASN A 2 18.23 -1.43 18.92
C ASN A 2 17.95 -1.86 17.48
N ASP A 3 17.73 -3.15 17.25
CA ASP A 3 17.32 -3.71 15.97
C ASP A 3 15.84 -3.33 15.72
N THR A 4 15.59 -2.09 15.31
CA THR A 4 14.26 -1.68 14.87
C THR A 4 13.97 -2.35 13.54
N ALA A 5 12.81 -3.04 13.46
CA ALA A 5 12.40 -3.76 12.26
C ALA A 5 11.95 -2.82 11.13
N THR A 6 11.63 -1.57 11.48
CA THR A 6 11.24 -0.51 10.54
C THR A 6 11.96 0.80 10.87
N ARG A 7 12.00 1.70 9.90
CA ARG A 7 12.43 3.09 10.10
C ARG A 7 11.44 4.03 9.42
N MET A 8 10.94 5.01 10.18
CA MET A 8 10.14 6.11 9.65
C MET A 8 11.05 7.32 9.40
N GLU A 9 11.02 7.84 8.18
CA GLU A 9 11.66 9.10 7.80
C GLU A 9 10.57 10.13 7.46
N GLU A 10 10.76 11.37 7.91
CA GLU A 10 9.86 12.48 7.61
C GLU A 10 10.48 13.40 6.55
N ARG A 11 9.73 13.67 5.49
CA ARG A 11 10.09 14.65 4.45
C ARG A 11 8.92 15.61 4.21
N GLY A 12 8.89 16.69 4.98
CA GLY A 12 7.72 17.57 4.98
C GLY A 12 6.46 16.78 5.36
N ALA A 13 5.45 16.77 4.49
CA ALA A 13 4.21 16.01 4.69
C ALA A 13 4.26 14.56 4.16
N LEU A 14 5.36 14.13 3.55
CA LEU A 14 5.61 12.73 3.19
C LEU A 14 6.19 11.96 4.38
N ARG A 15 5.69 10.75 4.62
CA ARG A 15 6.27 9.76 5.54
C ARG A 15 6.81 8.59 4.72
N ILE A 16 8.07 8.19 4.99
CA ILE A 16 8.72 7.05 4.33
C ILE A 16 8.94 5.97 5.37
N LEU A 17 8.25 4.86 5.25
CA LEU A 17 8.36 3.70 6.11
C LEU A 17 9.22 2.65 5.41
N GLN A 18 10.42 2.42 5.92
CA GLN A 18 11.34 1.42 5.43
C GLN A 18 11.26 0.14 6.28
N LEU A 19 11.14 -1.01 5.63
CA LEU A 19 11.30 -2.33 6.27
C LEU A 19 12.80 -2.61 6.37
N CYS A 20 13.33 -2.77 7.59
CA CYS A 20 14.77 -2.69 7.88
C CYS A 20 15.38 -3.99 8.40
N GLN A 21 14.93 -5.15 7.91
CA GLN A 21 15.50 -6.47 8.23
C GLN A 21 16.02 -7.17 6.97
N PRO A 22 16.99 -6.59 6.24
CA PRO A 22 17.44 -7.11 4.93
C PRO A 22 18.04 -8.52 5.02
N GLU A 23 18.65 -8.90 6.13
CA GLU A 23 19.19 -10.25 6.39
C GLU A 23 18.09 -11.31 6.45
N LYS A 24 16.87 -10.94 6.86
CA LYS A 24 15.66 -11.77 6.85
C LYS A 24 14.76 -11.48 5.64
N MET A 25 15.27 -10.76 4.64
CA MET A 25 14.51 -10.32 3.47
C MET A 25 13.20 -9.59 3.85
N ASN A 26 13.21 -8.83 4.93
CA ASN A 26 12.07 -8.10 5.49
C ASN A 26 10.84 -8.98 5.73
N ALA A 27 11.05 -10.22 6.22
CA ALA A 27 9.95 -11.13 6.56
C ALA A 27 9.08 -10.55 7.67
N LEU A 28 7.77 -10.74 7.55
CA LEU A 28 6.74 -10.28 8.50
C LEU A 28 6.77 -11.13 9.79
N ASN A 29 7.87 -11.02 10.54
CA ASN A 29 7.99 -11.55 11.89
C ASN A 29 7.20 -10.70 12.90
N ASP A 30 7.17 -11.09 14.17
CA ASP A 30 6.38 -10.39 15.19
C ASP A 30 6.86 -8.94 15.43
N ALA A 31 8.18 -8.68 15.35
CA ALA A 31 8.72 -7.33 15.50
C ALA A 31 8.24 -6.42 14.36
N LEU A 32 8.37 -6.87 13.11
CA LEU A 32 7.93 -6.09 11.95
C LEU A 32 6.41 -5.85 11.95
N LYS A 33 5.60 -6.88 12.29
CA LYS A 33 4.14 -6.73 12.40
C LYS A 33 3.72 -5.76 13.50
N ARG A 34 4.42 -5.78 14.66
CA ARG A 34 4.16 -4.84 15.74
C ARG A 34 4.44 -3.42 15.30
N GLU A 35 5.61 -3.15 14.72
CA GLU A 35 6.02 -1.81 14.30
C GLU A 35 5.16 -1.28 13.14
N LEU A 36 4.73 -2.12 12.18
CA LEU A 36 3.72 -1.74 11.19
C LEU A 36 2.39 -1.34 11.87
N GLY A 37 2.00 -2.10 12.91
CA GLY A 37 0.81 -1.81 13.72
C GLY A 37 0.90 -0.53 14.54
N GLU A 38 2.08 0.00 14.79
CA GLU A 38 2.35 1.26 15.48
C GLU A 38 2.45 2.43 14.48
N HIS A 39 3.27 2.28 13.45
CA HIS A 39 3.57 3.35 12.50
C HIS A 39 2.42 3.68 11.54
N ILE A 40 1.69 2.66 11.06
CA ILE A 40 0.62 2.91 10.08
C ILE A 40 -0.55 3.67 10.72
N PRO A 41 -1.10 3.29 11.89
CA PRO A 41 -2.10 4.11 12.55
C PRO A 41 -1.61 5.52 12.88
N ALA A 42 -0.40 5.66 13.44
CA ALA A 42 0.19 6.95 13.76
C ALA A 42 0.28 7.87 12.53
N PHE A 43 0.64 7.33 11.35
CA PHE A 43 0.62 8.09 10.10
C PHE A 43 -0.79 8.62 9.75
N PHE A 44 -1.81 7.79 9.87
CA PHE A 44 -3.18 8.23 9.55
C PHE A 44 -3.74 9.24 10.55
N GLU A 45 -3.30 9.19 11.80
CA GLU A 45 -3.67 10.13 12.87
C GLU A 45 -2.88 11.45 12.84
N ASP A 46 -1.66 11.46 12.26
CA ASP A 46 -0.82 12.66 12.19
C ASP A 46 -1.37 13.68 11.18
N PRO A 47 -1.87 14.87 11.62
CA PRO A 47 -2.39 15.89 10.70
C PRO A 47 -1.33 16.50 9.79
N GLY A 48 -0.04 16.41 10.16
CA GLY A 48 1.09 16.88 9.34
C GLY A 48 1.49 15.90 8.24
N ALA A 49 1.05 14.64 8.31
CA ALA A 49 1.37 13.60 7.34
C ALA A 49 0.26 13.50 6.27
N ARG A 50 0.63 13.55 4.99
CA ARG A 50 -0.33 13.61 3.87
C ARG A 50 -0.14 12.51 2.82
N CYS A 51 1.00 11.83 2.80
CA CYS A 51 1.30 10.69 1.93
C CYS A 51 2.23 9.72 2.65
N LEU A 52 1.99 8.41 2.48
CA LEU A 52 2.85 7.34 2.99
C LEU A 52 3.54 6.65 1.82
N LEU A 53 4.86 6.46 1.92
CA LEU A 53 5.67 5.63 1.04
C LEU A 53 6.21 4.45 1.84
N ILE A 54 5.96 3.22 1.40
CA ILE A 54 6.50 2.00 2.02
C ILE A 54 7.47 1.33 1.05
N THR A 55 8.66 0.96 1.54
CA THR A 55 9.68 0.23 0.76
C THR A 55 10.49 -0.72 1.65
N GLY A 56 11.20 -1.66 1.06
CA GLY A 56 12.11 -2.54 1.76
C GLY A 56 13.57 -2.09 1.66
N THR A 57 14.41 -2.50 2.60
CA THR A 57 15.87 -2.39 2.48
C THR A 57 16.48 -3.68 1.93
N GLY A 58 17.65 -3.58 1.30
CA GLY A 58 18.36 -4.72 0.71
C GLY A 58 17.69 -5.25 -0.56
N ARG A 59 17.76 -6.57 -0.78
CA ARG A 59 17.36 -7.24 -2.03
C ARG A 59 15.87 -7.60 -2.13
N ALA A 60 15.10 -7.38 -1.09
CA ALA A 60 13.68 -7.73 -1.05
C ALA A 60 12.84 -6.57 -0.54
N PHE A 61 11.65 -6.44 -1.10
CA PHE A 61 10.60 -5.63 -0.50
C PHE A 61 10.13 -6.30 0.80
N CYS A 62 9.56 -7.50 0.69
CA CYS A 62 9.12 -8.30 1.84
C CYS A 62 8.94 -9.76 1.42
N ALA A 63 9.61 -10.68 2.09
CA ALA A 63 9.56 -12.12 1.77
C ALA A 63 8.32 -12.83 2.32
N GLY A 64 7.40 -12.11 2.98
CA GLY A 64 6.16 -12.70 3.51
C GLY A 64 6.27 -13.14 4.96
N GLY A 65 5.43 -14.10 5.35
CA GLY A 65 5.41 -14.61 6.71
C GLY A 65 6.70 -15.31 7.11
N ASP A 66 7.05 -15.19 8.38
CA ASP A 66 8.17 -15.93 8.95
C ASP A 66 7.80 -17.42 9.05
N LEU A 67 8.44 -18.24 8.21
CA LEU A 67 8.16 -19.69 8.15
C LEU A 67 8.60 -20.44 9.42
N GLU A 68 9.54 -19.91 10.19
CA GLU A 68 9.91 -20.51 11.49
C GLU A 68 8.73 -20.49 12.45
N THR A 69 7.96 -19.40 12.46
CA THR A 69 6.73 -19.32 13.27
C THR A 69 5.71 -20.38 12.88
N LEU A 70 5.62 -20.74 11.60
CA LEU A 70 4.72 -21.81 11.13
C LEU A 70 5.24 -23.21 11.51
N ARG A 71 6.54 -23.38 11.59
CA ARG A 71 7.19 -24.67 11.91
C ARG A 71 6.83 -25.20 13.29
N HIS A 72 6.62 -24.32 14.24
CA HIS A 72 6.25 -24.69 15.62
C HIS A 72 4.74 -24.91 15.81
N GLY A 73 3.95 -24.75 14.74
CA GLY A 73 2.50 -24.82 14.81
C GLY A 73 1.89 -23.63 15.54
N GLN A 74 0.64 -23.34 15.26
CA GLN A 74 -0.15 -22.32 15.96
C GLN A 74 -1.53 -22.86 16.27
N SER A 75 -2.01 -22.58 17.45
CA SER A 75 -3.40 -22.86 17.80
C SER A 75 -4.36 -21.96 16.96
N PRO A 76 -5.62 -22.38 16.81
CA PRO A 76 -6.61 -21.52 16.14
C PRO A 76 -6.80 -20.15 16.82
N ALA A 77 -6.61 -20.06 18.13
CA ALA A 77 -6.72 -18.81 18.89
C ALA A 77 -5.56 -17.85 18.58
N GLU A 78 -4.31 -18.37 18.57
CA GLU A 78 -3.13 -17.60 18.20
C GLU A 78 -3.20 -17.12 16.75
N THR A 79 -3.64 -17.98 15.83
CA THR A 79 -3.85 -17.60 14.42
C THR A 79 -4.85 -16.46 14.31
N ARG A 80 -6.02 -16.55 14.96
CA ARG A 80 -7.03 -15.48 14.97
C ARG A 80 -6.47 -14.16 15.51
N SER A 81 -5.76 -14.22 16.65
CA SER A 81 -5.15 -13.03 17.26
C SER A 81 -4.11 -12.37 16.35
N ARG A 82 -3.25 -13.19 15.73
CA ARG A 82 -2.24 -12.71 14.76
C ARG A 82 -2.87 -12.04 13.55
N MET A 83 -3.92 -12.67 12.98
CA MET A 83 -4.64 -12.10 11.83
C MET A 83 -5.35 -10.79 12.20
N ALA A 84 -6.02 -10.72 13.35
CA ALA A 84 -6.70 -9.52 13.82
C ALA A 84 -5.74 -8.32 13.95
N ARG A 85 -4.53 -8.55 14.49
CA ARG A 85 -3.48 -7.52 14.57
C ARG A 85 -3.05 -7.02 13.19
N SER A 86 -2.87 -7.93 12.23
CA SER A 86 -2.52 -7.53 10.86
C SER A 86 -3.66 -6.80 10.16
N HIS A 87 -4.92 -7.21 10.39
CA HIS A 87 -6.08 -6.59 9.76
C HIS A 87 -6.31 -5.13 10.21
N SER A 88 -5.84 -4.72 11.40
CA SER A 88 -5.98 -3.34 11.86
C SER A 88 -5.27 -2.35 10.92
N TRP A 89 -4.00 -2.58 10.61
CA TRP A 89 -3.26 -1.73 9.68
C TRP A 89 -3.54 -2.04 8.20
N THR A 90 -3.90 -3.29 7.84
CA THR A 90 -4.37 -3.62 6.48
C THR A 90 -5.56 -2.74 6.08
N ARG A 91 -6.54 -2.61 6.98
CA ARG A 91 -7.72 -1.76 6.74
C ARG A 91 -7.34 -0.31 6.49
N LEU A 92 -6.41 0.25 7.28
CA LEU A 92 -5.96 1.62 7.12
C LEU A 92 -5.24 1.86 5.78
N LEU A 93 -4.38 0.94 5.35
CA LEU A 93 -3.71 1.05 4.05
C LEU A 93 -4.73 1.03 2.89
N LEU A 94 -5.71 0.13 2.95
CA LEU A 94 -6.70 -0.02 1.87
C LEU A 94 -7.75 1.09 1.85
N SER A 95 -8.25 1.53 3.02
CA SER A 95 -9.42 2.42 3.12
C SER A 95 -9.14 3.76 3.79
N GLY A 96 -7.92 4.00 4.26
CA GLY A 96 -7.58 5.28 4.91
C GLY A 96 -7.55 6.44 3.91
N ALA A 97 -7.87 7.64 4.39
CA ALA A 97 -8.10 8.82 3.55
C ALA A 97 -6.82 9.48 2.99
N LYS A 98 -5.65 8.90 3.20
CA LYS A 98 -4.37 9.44 2.70
C LYS A 98 -3.78 8.51 1.67
N PRO A 99 -3.12 9.02 0.60
CA PRO A 99 -2.45 8.21 -0.40
C PRO A 99 -1.32 7.36 0.18
N VAL A 100 -1.20 6.13 -0.35
CA VAL A 100 -0.15 5.17 -0.01
C VAL A 100 0.56 4.72 -1.27
N ILE A 101 1.89 4.86 -1.30
CA ILE A 101 2.76 4.38 -2.38
C ILE A 101 3.51 3.15 -1.88
N MET A 102 3.55 2.10 -2.69
CA MET A 102 4.46 0.97 -2.49
C MET A 102 5.59 1.05 -3.49
N ALA A 103 6.83 1.17 -3.00
CA ALA A 103 8.04 1.08 -3.81
C ALA A 103 8.67 -0.31 -3.64
N VAL A 104 8.40 -1.19 -4.58
CA VAL A 104 8.77 -2.61 -4.53
C VAL A 104 10.18 -2.78 -5.10
N ASN A 105 11.17 -2.78 -4.22
CA ASN A 105 12.61 -2.79 -4.57
C ASN A 105 13.17 -4.17 -4.92
N GLY A 106 12.37 -5.23 -4.83
CA GLY A 106 12.83 -6.59 -5.09
C GLY A 106 11.73 -7.62 -4.84
N ALA A 107 12.07 -8.75 -4.24
CA ALA A 107 11.12 -9.82 -3.95
C ALA A 107 9.94 -9.35 -3.07
N ALA A 108 8.72 -9.54 -3.54
CA ALA A 108 7.48 -9.44 -2.79
C ALA A 108 6.81 -10.82 -2.77
N ALA A 109 6.91 -11.56 -1.65
CA ALA A 109 6.45 -12.94 -1.61
C ALA A 109 5.45 -13.18 -0.46
N GLY A 110 4.52 -14.11 -0.65
CA GLY A 110 3.51 -14.46 0.33
C GLY A 110 2.75 -13.23 0.83
N ALA A 111 2.70 -13.06 2.14
CA ALA A 111 2.12 -11.88 2.78
C ALA A 111 2.79 -10.56 2.35
N GLY A 112 4.06 -10.58 1.91
CA GLY A 112 4.74 -9.43 1.32
C GLY A 112 4.18 -9.04 -0.04
N PHE A 113 3.71 -9.99 -0.84
CA PHE A 113 2.96 -9.71 -2.06
C PHE A 113 1.60 -9.08 -1.71
N GLY A 114 0.88 -9.60 -0.70
CA GLY A 114 -0.35 -8.98 -0.19
C GLY A 114 -0.10 -7.53 0.26
N LEU A 115 0.96 -7.27 1.04
CA LEU A 115 1.35 -5.93 1.48
C LEU A 115 1.61 -5.00 0.28
N ALA A 116 2.34 -5.45 -0.75
CA ALA A 116 2.61 -4.64 -1.94
C ALA A 116 1.33 -4.21 -2.66
N LEU A 117 0.30 -5.06 -2.68
CA LEU A 117 -1.00 -4.77 -3.32
C LEU A 117 -1.94 -3.89 -2.49
N MET A 118 -1.54 -3.44 -1.31
CA MET A 118 -2.29 -2.47 -0.50
C MET A 118 -1.99 -1.01 -0.86
N GLY A 119 -1.00 -0.77 -1.72
CA GLY A 119 -0.70 0.58 -2.20
C GLY A 119 -1.74 1.09 -3.19
N ASP A 120 -2.03 2.38 -3.12
CA ASP A 120 -2.85 3.07 -4.13
C ASP A 120 -2.07 3.21 -5.44
N ILE A 121 -0.76 3.40 -5.33
CA ILE A 121 0.17 3.45 -6.47
C ILE A 121 1.34 2.52 -6.15
N ILE A 122 1.62 1.58 -7.05
CA ILE A 122 2.70 0.62 -6.91
C ILE A 122 3.75 0.91 -7.97
N ILE A 123 4.97 1.22 -7.54
CA ILE A 123 6.15 1.37 -8.40
C ILE A 123 7.09 0.20 -8.09
N ALA A 124 7.51 -0.54 -9.09
CA ALA A 124 8.42 -1.67 -8.89
C ALA A 124 9.76 -1.43 -9.61
N ALA A 125 10.83 -1.91 -9.00
CA ALA A 125 12.11 -2.05 -9.69
C ALA A 125 12.00 -3.08 -10.83
N ASP A 126 12.74 -2.91 -11.90
CA ASP A 126 12.75 -3.81 -13.06
C ASP A 126 13.14 -5.25 -12.70
N ASN A 127 13.96 -5.44 -11.67
CA ASN A 127 14.37 -6.73 -11.14
C ASN A 127 13.42 -7.29 -10.05
N ALA A 128 12.36 -6.56 -9.70
CA ALA A 128 11.38 -7.01 -8.71
C ALA A 128 10.51 -8.16 -9.26
N TYR A 129 9.96 -8.91 -8.34
CA TYR A 129 9.01 -9.97 -8.67
C TYR A 129 8.02 -10.22 -7.55
N PHE A 130 6.91 -10.83 -7.91
CA PHE A 130 5.81 -11.18 -7.03
C PHE A 130 5.61 -12.69 -7.03
N LEU A 131 5.55 -13.29 -5.82
CA LEU A 131 5.40 -14.73 -5.65
C LEU A 131 4.31 -14.99 -4.60
N PRO A 132 3.22 -15.72 -4.90
CA PRO A 132 2.19 -16.02 -3.92
C PRO A 132 2.72 -16.71 -2.66
N GLY A 133 3.44 -17.83 -2.82
CA GLY A 133 4.08 -18.55 -1.72
C GLY A 133 3.14 -19.37 -0.82
N PHE A 134 1.88 -19.01 -0.71
CA PHE A 134 0.91 -19.59 0.25
C PHE A 134 0.60 -21.07 0.00
N THR A 135 0.20 -21.40 -1.23
CA THR A 135 -0.15 -22.79 -1.59
C THR A 135 1.07 -23.70 -1.59
N GLY A 136 2.27 -23.15 -1.76
CA GLY A 136 3.54 -23.89 -1.65
C GLY A 136 3.82 -24.40 -0.22
N VAL A 137 3.21 -23.79 0.79
CA VAL A 137 3.32 -24.21 2.20
C VAL A 137 1.96 -24.70 2.76
N GLY A 138 0.97 -24.91 1.89
CA GLY A 138 -0.32 -25.51 2.26
C GLY A 138 -1.27 -24.60 3.03
N VAL A 139 -1.11 -23.27 2.94
CA VAL A 139 -2.00 -22.30 3.60
C VAL A 139 -2.80 -21.49 2.57
N ALA A 140 -3.94 -20.98 3.01
CA ALA A 140 -4.72 -20.02 2.22
C ALA A 140 -4.00 -18.68 2.17
N ALA A 141 -4.17 -17.97 1.05
CA ALA A 141 -3.63 -16.62 0.88
C ALA A 141 -4.27 -15.61 1.85
N ASP A 142 -3.47 -14.73 2.44
CA ASP A 142 -3.88 -13.74 3.44
C ASP A 142 -3.52 -12.29 3.04
N LEU A 143 -3.60 -11.36 3.98
CA LEU A 143 -3.36 -9.91 3.77
C LEU A 143 -4.13 -9.35 2.55
N ALA A 144 -5.40 -9.73 2.44
CA ALA A 144 -6.34 -9.24 1.43
C ALA A 144 -5.93 -9.50 -0.05
N ILE A 145 -4.86 -10.27 -0.33
CA ILE A 145 -4.41 -10.51 -1.71
C ILE A 145 -5.51 -11.15 -2.58
N THR A 146 -6.37 -11.98 -2.00
CA THR A 146 -7.50 -12.60 -2.70
C THR A 146 -8.61 -11.62 -3.06
N MET A 147 -8.58 -10.42 -2.50
CA MET A 147 -9.46 -9.30 -2.84
C MET A 147 -8.76 -8.30 -3.78
N THR A 148 -7.52 -7.92 -3.48
CA THR A 148 -6.81 -6.87 -4.24
C THR A 148 -6.31 -7.36 -5.59
N LEU A 149 -5.74 -8.56 -5.68
CA LEU A 149 -5.22 -9.09 -6.94
C LEU A 149 -6.30 -9.27 -8.02
N PRO A 150 -7.48 -9.87 -7.75
CA PRO A 150 -8.53 -9.97 -8.76
C PRO A 150 -9.07 -8.62 -9.24
N ARG A 151 -9.07 -7.60 -8.38
CA ARG A 151 -9.46 -6.23 -8.75
C ARG A 151 -8.46 -5.58 -9.71
N ALA A 152 -7.16 -5.92 -9.57
CA ALA A 152 -6.11 -5.39 -10.43
C ALA A 152 -6.03 -6.13 -11.77
N VAL A 153 -6.03 -7.48 -11.78
CA VAL A 153 -5.70 -8.26 -12.97
C VAL A 153 -6.87 -9.09 -13.53
N GLY A 154 -8.03 -9.03 -12.90
CA GLY A 154 -9.18 -9.87 -13.20
C GLY A 154 -9.09 -11.26 -12.56
N VAL A 155 -10.28 -11.87 -12.33
CA VAL A 155 -10.41 -13.15 -11.62
C VAL A 155 -9.64 -14.30 -12.28
N PRO A 156 -9.63 -14.49 -13.62
CA PRO A 156 -8.91 -15.62 -14.22
C PRO A 156 -7.41 -15.57 -13.97
N ARG A 157 -6.76 -14.40 -14.15
CA ARG A 157 -5.32 -14.23 -13.92
C ARG A 157 -4.98 -14.38 -12.44
N ALA A 158 -5.80 -13.81 -11.54
CA ALA A 158 -5.58 -13.95 -10.11
C ALA A 158 -5.63 -15.42 -9.66
N LYS A 159 -6.59 -16.20 -10.17
CA LYS A 159 -6.66 -17.65 -9.90
C LYS A 159 -5.43 -18.39 -10.45
N ASP A 160 -5.02 -18.10 -11.68
CA ASP A 160 -3.83 -18.70 -12.26
C ASP A 160 -2.61 -18.43 -11.37
N ILE A 161 -2.33 -17.17 -11.03
CA ILE A 161 -1.20 -16.79 -10.20
C ILE A 161 -1.24 -17.46 -8.82
N LEU A 162 -2.37 -17.35 -8.10
CA LEU A 162 -2.49 -17.81 -6.72
C LEU A 162 -2.54 -19.33 -6.60
N LEU A 163 -3.26 -20.02 -7.49
CA LEU A 163 -3.45 -21.46 -7.38
C LEU A 163 -2.26 -22.26 -7.92
N THR A 164 -1.59 -21.76 -8.97
CA THR A 164 -0.38 -22.40 -9.50
C THR A 164 0.88 -22.01 -8.74
N ASN A 165 0.77 -21.01 -7.84
CA ASN A 165 1.91 -20.48 -7.08
C ASN A 165 3.06 -19.97 -7.99
N ARG A 166 2.74 -19.49 -9.19
CA ARG A 166 3.74 -19.04 -10.13
C ARG A 166 4.28 -17.65 -9.81
N LYS A 167 5.53 -17.45 -10.15
CA LYS A 167 6.21 -16.16 -10.06
C LYS A 167 5.69 -15.21 -11.16
N VAL A 168 5.52 -13.93 -10.82
CA VAL A 168 5.20 -12.84 -11.74
C VAL A 168 6.36 -11.84 -11.74
N SER A 169 6.93 -11.52 -12.88
CA SER A 169 7.97 -10.49 -13.01
C SER A 169 7.37 -9.08 -12.93
N ALA A 170 8.22 -8.08 -12.70
CA ALA A 170 7.79 -6.68 -12.72
C ALA A 170 7.22 -6.26 -14.10
N SER A 171 7.83 -6.76 -15.20
CA SER A 171 7.34 -6.51 -16.55
C SER A 171 5.94 -7.08 -16.77
N GLU A 172 5.73 -8.36 -16.43
CA GLU A 172 4.43 -9.00 -16.52
C GLU A 172 3.39 -8.32 -15.62
N ALA A 173 3.80 -7.90 -14.42
CA ALA A 173 2.95 -7.16 -13.49
C ALA A 173 2.48 -5.83 -14.08
N LEU A 174 3.35 -5.11 -14.78
CA LEU A 174 3.00 -3.88 -15.48
C LEU A 174 2.05 -4.14 -16.65
N GLU A 175 2.35 -5.14 -17.48
CA GLU A 175 1.51 -5.50 -18.64
C GLU A 175 0.07 -5.87 -18.26
N MET A 176 -0.11 -6.52 -17.11
CA MET A 176 -1.46 -6.91 -16.65
C MET A 176 -2.14 -5.85 -15.77
N GLY A 177 -1.53 -4.70 -15.54
CA GLY A 177 -2.08 -3.62 -14.72
C GLY A 177 -2.00 -3.86 -13.21
N MET A 178 -1.18 -4.82 -12.76
CA MET A 178 -1.00 -5.12 -11.34
C MET A 178 -0.18 -4.04 -10.62
N ILE A 179 0.73 -3.38 -11.33
CA ILE A 179 1.53 -2.26 -10.85
C ILE A 179 1.36 -1.04 -11.76
N SER A 180 1.57 0.15 -11.21
CA SER A 180 1.38 1.42 -11.95
C SER A 180 2.59 1.79 -12.80
N ARG A 181 3.81 1.45 -12.37
CA ARG A 181 5.07 1.80 -13.03
C ARG A 181 6.14 0.75 -12.76
N MET A 182 7.05 0.62 -13.71
CA MET A 182 8.32 -0.11 -13.57
C MET A 182 9.45 0.86 -13.91
N VAL A 183 10.50 0.86 -13.10
CA VAL A 183 11.69 1.72 -13.25
C VAL A 183 12.97 0.93 -12.99
N PRO A 184 14.15 1.37 -13.48
CA PRO A 184 15.41 0.76 -13.09
C PRO A 184 15.58 0.76 -11.58
N GLY A 185 16.11 -0.33 -11.02
CA GLY A 185 16.26 -0.50 -9.58
C GLY A 185 16.91 0.69 -8.84
N PRO A 186 18.03 1.26 -9.34
CA PRO A 186 18.68 2.42 -8.74
C PRO A 186 17.78 3.67 -8.68
N ASP A 187 16.83 3.82 -9.58
CA ASP A 187 15.98 5.01 -9.70
C ASP A 187 14.71 4.92 -8.84
N LEU A 188 14.36 3.69 -8.38
CA LEU A 188 13.08 3.41 -7.71
C LEU A 188 12.78 4.36 -6.54
N LEU A 189 13.72 4.49 -5.61
CA LEU A 189 13.48 5.28 -4.40
C LEU A 189 13.32 6.77 -4.73
N GLY A 190 14.13 7.30 -5.65
CA GLY A 190 14.04 8.68 -6.12
C GLY A 190 12.70 9.00 -6.76
N GLU A 191 12.26 8.15 -7.69
CA GLU A 191 10.96 8.28 -8.37
C GLU A 191 9.78 8.16 -7.41
N ALA A 192 9.85 7.23 -6.46
CA ALA A 192 8.80 7.05 -5.45
C ALA A 192 8.71 8.25 -4.49
N ILE A 193 9.85 8.80 -4.06
CA ILE A 193 9.91 10.02 -3.23
C ILE A 193 9.33 11.21 -3.99
N ALA A 194 9.76 11.45 -5.23
CA ALA A 194 9.27 12.55 -6.04
C ALA A 194 7.74 12.48 -6.25
N LEU A 195 7.19 11.26 -6.46
CA LEU A 195 5.74 11.07 -6.51
C LEU A 195 5.10 11.34 -5.15
N GLY A 196 5.68 10.84 -4.06
CA GLY A 196 5.17 11.01 -2.70
C GLY A 196 5.12 12.47 -2.27
N GLU A 197 6.18 13.24 -2.52
CA GLU A 197 6.22 14.70 -2.27
C GLU A 197 5.15 15.44 -3.07
N ARG A 198 4.93 15.06 -4.33
CA ARG A 198 3.87 15.64 -5.16
C ARG A 198 2.48 15.34 -4.63
N LEU A 199 2.20 14.10 -4.19
CA LEU A 199 0.92 13.74 -3.57
C LEU A 199 0.75 14.42 -2.21
N ALA A 200 1.80 14.48 -1.41
CA ALA A 200 1.80 15.15 -0.11
C ALA A 200 1.57 16.68 -0.24
N ALA A 201 1.96 17.30 -1.35
CA ALA A 201 1.65 18.69 -1.67
C ALA A 201 0.26 18.88 -2.32
N GLY A 202 -0.46 17.80 -2.61
CA GLY A 202 -1.78 17.80 -3.26
C GLY A 202 -2.93 18.09 -2.30
N PRO A 203 -4.18 18.17 -2.79
CA PRO A 203 -5.39 18.38 -1.98
C PRO A 203 -5.78 17.08 -1.27
N THR A 204 -5.27 16.85 -0.07
CA THR A 204 -5.37 15.55 0.64
C THR A 204 -6.81 15.08 0.81
N LEU A 205 -7.74 15.99 1.16
CA LEU A 205 -9.16 15.68 1.25
C LEU A 205 -9.69 15.14 -0.09
N GLY A 206 -9.44 15.85 -1.19
CA GLY A 206 -9.87 15.43 -2.53
C GLY A 206 -9.27 14.10 -2.98
N LEU A 207 -7.98 13.87 -2.69
CA LEU A 207 -7.31 12.61 -2.95
C LEU A 207 -7.92 11.46 -2.15
N GLY A 208 -8.19 11.68 -0.86
CA GLY A 208 -8.81 10.69 0.03
C GLY A 208 -10.23 10.34 -0.39
N GLN A 209 -11.06 11.32 -0.73
CA GLN A 209 -12.42 11.09 -1.24
C GLN A 209 -12.41 10.34 -2.58
N THR A 210 -11.46 10.67 -3.47
CA THR A 210 -11.31 9.95 -4.75
C THR A 210 -10.92 8.48 -4.53
N LYS A 211 -9.96 8.21 -3.62
CA LYS A 211 -9.59 6.84 -3.23
C LYS A 211 -10.79 6.07 -2.69
N ASP A 212 -11.56 6.66 -1.79
CA ASP A 212 -12.75 6.05 -1.21
C ASP A 212 -13.78 5.72 -2.29
N LEU A 213 -14.10 6.65 -3.18
CA LEU A 213 -15.04 6.42 -4.28
C LEU A 213 -14.61 5.29 -5.21
N ILE A 214 -13.32 5.20 -5.54
CA ILE A 214 -12.80 4.08 -6.35
C ILE A 214 -13.03 2.74 -5.64
N ASN A 215 -12.76 2.67 -4.33
CA ASN A 215 -12.98 1.47 -3.54
C ASN A 215 -14.46 1.09 -3.46
N GLN A 216 -15.32 2.07 -3.17
CA GLN A 216 -16.77 1.89 -3.05
C GLN A 216 -17.43 1.47 -4.38
N GLY A 217 -16.86 1.85 -5.51
CA GLY A 217 -17.33 1.44 -6.84
C GLY A 217 -17.33 -0.08 -7.08
N PHE A 218 -16.56 -0.84 -6.30
CA PHE A 218 -16.57 -2.30 -6.33
C PHE A 218 -17.57 -2.95 -5.34
N GLU A 219 -18.16 -2.18 -4.45
CA GLU A 219 -18.91 -2.70 -3.30
C GLU A 219 -20.37 -2.25 -3.29
N LEU A 220 -20.66 -1.04 -3.76
CA LEU A 220 -21.97 -0.43 -3.65
C LEU A 220 -22.82 -0.64 -4.91
N PRO A 221 -24.14 -0.84 -4.74
CA PRO A 221 -25.10 -0.65 -5.84
C PRO A 221 -25.06 0.80 -6.35
N LEU A 222 -25.41 1.02 -7.62
CA LEU A 222 -25.31 2.32 -8.31
C LEU A 222 -25.91 3.48 -7.50
N GLU A 223 -27.14 3.36 -7.01
CA GLU A 223 -27.82 4.44 -6.28
C GLU A 223 -27.09 4.81 -4.97
N ALA A 224 -26.59 3.82 -4.23
CA ALA A 224 -25.81 4.05 -3.04
C ALA A 224 -24.46 4.68 -3.37
N TYR A 225 -23.81 4.26 -4.47
CA TYR A 225 -22.58 4.85 -4.97
C TYR A 225 -22.78 6.32 -5.35
N LEU A 226 -23.82 6.66 -6.12
CA LEU A 226 -24.12 8.04 -6.53
C LEU A 226 -24.41 8.94 -5.29
N ALA A 227 -25.10 8.42 -4.29
CA ALA A 227 -25.31 9.15 -3.04
C ALA A 227 -23.97 9.42 -2.30
N ARG A 228 -23.04 8.46 -2.30
CA ARG A 228 -21.69 8.64 -1.74
C ARG A 228 -20.87 9.66 -2.53
N GLU A 229 -20.98 9.65 -3.86
CA GLU A 229 -20.33 10.63 -4.74
C GLU A 229 -20.83 12.05 -4.45
N VAL A 230 -22.14 12.25 -4.29
CA VAL A 230 -22.72 13.55 -3.89
C VAL A 230 -22.14 14.02 -2.54
N ALA A 231 -22.02 13.12 -1.56
CA ALA A 231 -21.45 13.47 -0.26
C ALA A 231 -19.98 13.90 -0.39
N ALA A 232 -19.18 13.15 -1.14
CA ALA A 232 -17.76 13.46 -1.38
C ALA A 232 -17.57 14.80 -2.11
N GLN A 233 -18.37 15.07 -3.14
CA GLN A 233 -18.35 16.33 -3.87
C GLN A 233 -18.77 17.51 -2.97
N THR A 234 -19.82 17.34 -2.18
CA THR A 234 -20.29 18.39 -1.25
C THR A 234 -19.19 18.79 -0.28
N GLU A 235 -18.48 17.81 0.28
CA GLU A 235 -17.40 18.06 1.22
C GLU A 235 -16.20 18.73 0.53
N THR A 236 -15.77 18.23 -0.61
CA THR A 236 -14.59 18.74 -1.32
C THR A 236 -14.83 20.12 -1.92
N PHE A 237 -16.02 20.45 -2.46
CA PHE A 237 -16.34 21.78 -2.94
C PHE A 237 -16.35 22.83 -1.82
N ALA A 238 -16.68 22.46 -0.59
CA ALA A 238 -16.66 23.36 0.56
C ALA A 238 -15.23 23.60 1.11
N SER A 239 -14.23 22.83 0.67
CA SER A 239 -12.86 22.87 1.20
C SER A 239 -12.10 24.15 0.85
N ALA A 240 -11.09 24.46 1.67
CA ALA A 240 -10.13 25.54 1.37
C ALA A 240 -9.32 25.21 0.11
N ASP A 241 -8.96 23.93 -0.07
CA ASP A 241 -8.18 23.48 -1.22
C ASP A 241 -8.95 23.60 -2.54
N CYS A 242 -10.27 23.43 -2.54
CA CYS A 242 -11.08 23.69 -3.74
C CYS A 242 -11.01 25.16 -4.15
N ARG A 243 -11.16 26.08 -3.20
CA ARG A 243 -11.04 27.52 -3.47
C ARG A 243 -9.67 27.90 -3.98
N GLU A 244 -8.62 27.43 -3.29
CA GLU A 244 -7.21 27.66 -3.71
C GLU A 244 -6.94 27.10 -5.12
N GLY A 245 -7.44 25.90 -5.42
CA GLY A 245 -7.27 25.27 -6.73
C GLY A 245 -7.89 26.10 -7.85
N VAL A 246 -9.11 26.62 -7.65
CA VAL A 246 -9.82 27.48 -8.59
C VAL A 246 -9.09 28.83 -8.77
N ASP A 247 -8.71 29.47 -7.65
CA ASP A 247 -8.00 30.76 -7.68
C ASP A 247 -6.64 30.63 -8.38
N ALA A 248 -5.88 29.58 -8.08
CA ALA A 248 -4.60 29.29 -8.70
C ALA A 248 -4.73 29.06 -10.22
N PHE A 249 -5.78 28.34 -10.65
CA PHE A 249 -6.06 28.10 -12.06
C PHE A 249 -6.28 29.40 -12.83
N PHE A 250 -7.15 30.28 -12.34
CA PHE A 250 -7.40 31.58 -13.00
C PHE A 250 -6.19 32.52 -12.94
N ALA A 251 -5.41 32.48 -11.84
CA ALA A 251 -4.18 33.23 -11.68
C ALA A 251 -2.98 32.65 -12.46
N LYS A 252 -3.13 31.49 -13.11
CA LYS A 252 -2.06 30.76 -13.84
C LYS A 252 -0.82 30.50 -12.98
N ARG A 253 -0.99 30.19 -11.72
CA ARG A 253 0.05 29.83 -10.76
C ARG A 253 -0.14 28.39 -10.24
N ARG A 254 0.89 27.85 -9.59
CA ARG A 254 0.75 26.58 -8.87
C ARG A 254 -0.12 26.78 -7.62
N PRO A 255 -1.05 25.85 -7.33
CA PRO A 255 -1.82 25.90 -6.10
C PRO A 255 -0.95 25.53 -4.88
N LEU A 256 -1.30 26.07 -3.73
CA LEU A 256 -0.67 25.78 -2.43
C LEU A 256 -1.72 25.13 -1.52
N PHE A 257 -1.90 23.84 -1.68
CA PHE A 257 -2.90 23.07 -0.94
C PHE A 257 -2.52 22.86 0.52
N SER A 258 -3.50 23.06 1.40
CA SER A 258 -3.39 22.84 2.85
C SER A 258 -3.80 21.43 3.28
N GLY A 259 -4.58 20.73 2.47
CA GLY A 259 -5.07 19.37 2.73
C GLY A 259 -6.49 19.31 3.28
N HIS A 260 -7.16 20.45 3.42
CA HIS A 260 -8.52 20.57 3.98
C HIS A 260 -9.35 21.68 3.34
#